data_60a75e42fb3b24a74b99e81f331b42df
#
_entry.id   60a75e42fb3b24a74b99e81f331b42df
#
_cell.length_a   1.000
_cell.length_b   1.000
_cell.length_c   1.000
_cell.angle_alpha   90.00
_cell.angle_beta   90.00
_cell.angle_gamma   90.00
#
_symmetry.space_group_name_H-M   'P 1'
#
loop_
_entity.id
_entity.type
_entity.pdbx_description
1 polymer ?
#
loop_
_entity_poly.entity_id
_entity_poly.type
_entity_poly.pdbx_seq_one_letter_code
_entity_poly.pdbx_strand_id
1 'polypeptide(L)'
;MPAALNPYALIRRIIVAALTGTLPDEYRDDSVSILTQALAAPDDDVRAMAVIGLGELGTSVASAVVPALTGAIHDGCDQVRRRAVRSLGDLGDAALPALPHLISALRDPVTCVRLEAMATLGRLGPDAEPAIPYLVALLSDEETRVRTVAASTLKKIGAECIPYLVEGMADPDAILRERAALLLGHLRATSDDAVEALLEALSDYDEDVRAAARRALELIEE
;
A
#
# COMPACT_ATOMS: atom_id res chain seq x y z
N MET A 1 29.59 -6.66 -36.82
CA MET A 1 28.69 -7.02 -35.71
C MET A 1 27.93 -5.77 -35.31
N PRO A 2 26.58 -5.71 -35.32
CA PRO A 2 25.88 -4.55 -34.80
C PRO A 2 26.24 -4.40 -33.32
N ALA A 3 26.61 -3.19 -32.92
CA ALA A 3 26.87 -2.86 -31.52
C ALA A 3 25.70 -3.36 -30.66
N ALA A 4 26.01 -4.18 -29.66
CA ALA A 4 25.01 -4.62 -28.71
C ALA A 4 24.26 -3.37 -28.21
N LEU A 5 22.98 -3.26 -28.50
CA LEU A 5 22.16 -2.15 -28.04
C LEU A 5 22.31 -2.09 -26.51
N ASN A 6 22.79 -0.94 -26.01
CA ASN A 6 22.87 -0.70 -24.59
C ASN A 6 21.48 -0.99 -23.96
N PRO A 7 21.37 -1.95 -23.02
CA PRO A 7 20.10 -2.36 -22.44
C PRO A 7 19.29 -1.17 -21.91
N TYR A 8 19.97 -0.16 -21.35
CA TYR A 8 19.34 1.10 -20.95
C TYR A 8 18.63 1.84 -22.09
N ALA A 9 19.24 1.87 -23.28
CA ALA A 9 18.66 2.58 -24.41
C ALA A 9 17.36 1.91 -24.90
N LEU A 10 17.33 0.57 -24.91
CA LEU A 10 16.14 -0.19 -25.31
C LEU A 10 15.02 -0.04 -24.28
N ILE A 11 15.30 -0.24 -22.99
CA ILE A 11 14.34 -0.10 -21.88
C ILE A 11 13.76 1.32 -21.89
N ARG A 12 14.61 2.36 -22.00
CA ARG A 12 14.17 3.75 -22.05
C ARG A 12 13.24 4.02 -23.23
N ARG A 13 13.50 3.44 -24.42
CA ARG A 13 12.62 3.59 -25.58
C ARG A 13 11.25 2.95 -25.33
N ILE A 14 11.20 1.77 -24.74
CA ILE A 14 9.94 1.10 -24.37
C ILE A 14 9.15 1.98 -23.40
N ILE A 15 9.79 2.48 -22.34
CA ILE A 15 9.14 3.34 -21.33
C ILE A 15 8.57 4.60 -21.99
N VAL A 16 9.37 5.29 -22.80
CA VAL A 16 8.91 6.51 -23.50
C VAL A 16 7.74 6.20 -24.42
N ALA A 17 7.78 5.12 -25.17
CA ALA A 17 6.70 4.72 -26.08
C ALA A 17 5.42 4.35 -25.30
N ALA A 18 5.54 3.70 -24.16
CA ALA A 18 4.40 3.38 -23.29
C ALA A 18 3.77 4.66 -22.69
N LEU A 19 4.60 5.55 -22.10
CA LEU A 19 4.16 6.83 -21.52
C LEU A 19 3.48 7.77 -22.54
N THR A 20 3.95 7.76 -23.78
CA THR A 20 3.40 8.63 -24.83
C THR A 20 2.24 7.99 -25.59
N GLY A 21 1.86 6.75 -25.25
CA GLY A 21 0.81 6.01 -25.94
C GLY A 21 1.19 5.64 -27.38
N THR A 22 2.48 5.70 -27.74
CA THR A 22 2.98 5.40 -29.09
C THR A 22 3.46 3.97 -29.27
N LEU A 23 3.42 3.14 -28.19
CA LEU A 23 3.77 1.73 -28.27
C LEU A 23 2.61 0.95 -28.92
N PRO A 24 2.81 0.37 -30.14
CA PRO A 24 1.78 -0.43 -30.76
C PRO A 24 1.46 -1.68 -29.94
N ASP A 25 0.19 -2.11 -29.93
CA ASP A 25 -0.27 -3.27 -29.16
C ASP A 25 0.50 -4.55 -29.51
N GLU A 26 0.88 -4.71 -30.78
CA GLU A 26 1.65 -5.86 -31.28
C GLU A 26 3.04 -6.03 -30.66
N TYR A 27 3.62 -4.95 -30.06
CA TYR A 27 4.92 -4.98 -29.38
C TYR A 27 4.83 -5.04 -27.85
N ARG A 28 3.62 -5.08 -27.27
CA ARG A 28 3.47 -5.08 -25.82
C ARG A 28 4.02 -6.35 -25.19
N ASP A 29 3.71 -7.51 -25.74
CA ASP A 29 4.18 -8.80 -25.22
C ASP A 29 5.71 -8.92 -25.32
N ASP A 30 6.32 -8.50 -26.42
CA ASP A 30 7.77 -8.43 -26.57
C ASP A 30 8.39 -7.48 -25.55
N SER A 31 7.74 -6.33 -25.30
CA SER A 31 8.17 -5.35 -24.31
C SER A 31 8.09 -5.92 -22.89
N VAL A 32 7.02 -6.65 -22.54
CA VAL A 32 6.92 -7.37 -21.25
C VAL A 32 8.08 -8.35 -21.10
N SER A 33 8.36 -9.14 -22.13
CA SER A 33 9.45 -10.13 -22.11
C SER A 33 10.82 -9.47 -21.87
N ILE A 34 11.13 -8.40 -22.60
CA ILE A 34 12.38 -7.64 -22.49
C ILE A 34 12.52 -7.04 -21.08
N LEU A 35 11.47 -6.40 -20.58
CA LEU A 35 11.50 -5.75 -19.27
C LEU A 35 11.57 -6.78 -18.13
N THR A 36 10.88 -7.91 -18.26
CA THR A 36 10.96 -9.01 -17.28
C THR A 36 12.36 -9.60 -17.21
N GLN A 37 13.05 -9.79 -18.35
CA GLN A 37 14.44 -10.19 -18.36
C GLN A 37 15.36 -9.16 -17.69
N ALA A 38 15.08 -7.87 -17.87
CA ALA A 38 15.84 -6.80 -17.26
C ALA A 38 15.71 -6.73 -15.73
N LEU A 39 14.68 -7.34 -15.13
CA LEU A 39 14.57 -7.48 -13.66
C LEU A 39 15.67 -8.38 -13.07
N ALA A 40 16.36 -9.20 -13.87
CA ALA A 40 17.49 -9.99 -13.43
C ALA A 40 18.85 -9.30 -13.65
N ALA A 41 18.86 -8.03 -14.07
CA ALA A 41 20.10 -7.30 -14.30
C ALA A 41 20.89 -7.10 -12.99
N PRO A 42 22.22 -7.16 -13.03
CA PRO A 42 23.06 -6.90 -11.86
C PRO A 42 22.98 -5.44 -11.36
N ASP A 43 22.65 -4.52 -12.25
CA ASP A 43 22.57 -3.09 -11.99
C ASP A 43 21.17 -2.72 -11.46
N ASP A 44 21.10 -2.10 -10.28
CA ASP A 44 19.86 -1.69 -9.60
C ASP A 44 19.05 -0.68 -10.42
N ASP A 45 19.73 0.24 -11.14
CA ASP A 45 19.06 1.24 -11.96
C ASP A 45 18.37 0.60 -13.16
N VAL A 46 18.98 -0.44 -13.76
CA VAL A 46 18.34 -1.22 -14.84
C VAL A 46 17.09 -1.92 -14.33
N ARG A 47 17.16 -2.57 -13.16
CA ARG A 47 16.01 -3.25 -12.55
C ARG A 47 14.90 -2.24 -12.20
N ALA A 48 15.28 -1.08 -11.63
CA ALA A 48 14.34 -0.02 -11.31
C ALA A 48 13.63 0.56 -12.56
N MET A 49 14.37 0.73 -13.66
CA MET A 49 13.80 1.14 -14.94
C MET A 49 12.87 0.07 -15.53
N ALA A 50 13.24 -1.21 -15.42
CA ALA A 50 12.40 -2.31 -15.87
C ALA A 50 11.05 -2.35 -15.14
N VAL A 51 11.07 -2.14 -13.80
CA VAL A 51 9.85 -2.04 -12.99
C VAL A 51 8.95 -0.89 -13.46
N ILE A 52 9.52 0.30 -13.72
CA ILE A 52 8.74 1.43 -14.24
C ILE A 52 8.12 1.06 -15.59
N GLY A 53 8.94 0.51 -16.50
CA GLY A 53 8.47 0.13 -17.83
C GLY A 53 7.31 -0.87 -17.78
N LEU A 54 7.40 -1.88 -16.91
CA LEU A 54 6.32 -2.85 -16.71
C LEU A 54 5.03 -2.16 -16.22
N GLY A 55 5.12 -1.25 -15.26
CA GLY A 55 3.96 -0.48 -14.78
C GLY A 55 3.29 0.35 -15.88
N GLU A 56 4.10 0.99 -16.74
CA GLU A 56 3.61 1.85 -17.83
C GLU A 56 2.97 1.07 -19.00
N LEU A 57 3.21 -0.24 -19.12
CA LEU A 57 2.53 -1.08 -20.11
C LEU A 57 1.03 -1.22 -19.83
N GLY A 58 0.61 -0.97 -18.60
CA GLY A 58 -0.79 -0.85 -18.21
C GLY A 58 -1.52 -2.18 -18.06
N THR A 59 -2.84 -2.05 -17.87
CA THR A 59 -3.72 -3.18 -17.50
C THR A 59 -3.97 -4.17 -18.63
N SER A 60 -3.75 -3.79 -19.89
CA SER A 60 -3.95 -4.70 -21.04
C SER A 60 -3.05 -5.94 -21.01
N VAL A 61 -1.90 -5.87 -20.34
CA VAL A 61 -0.94 -6.99 -20.19
C VAL A 61 -0.74 -7.37 -18.71
N ALA A 62 -1.67 -7.00 -17.85
CA ALA A 62 -1.56 -7.20 -16.40
C ALA A 62 -1.28 -8.66 -15.99
N SER A 63 -1.85 -9.64 -16.70
CA SER A 63 -1.62 -11.07 -16.41
C SER A 63 -0.15 -11.48 -16.45
N ALA A 64 0.67 -10.80 -17.25
CA ALA A 64 2.10 -11.02 -17.34
C ALA A 64 2.91 -10.04 -16.46
N VAL A 65 2.45 -8.80 -16.35
CA VAL A 65 3.13 -7.73 -15.62
C VAL A 65 3.02 -7.91 -14.11
N VAL A 66 1.84 -8.27 -13.59
CA VAL A 66 1.60 -8.39 -12.14
C VAL A 66 2.52 -9.43 -11.49
N PRO A 67 2.70 -10.66 -12.01
CA PRO A 67 3.65 -11.61 -11.44
C PRO A 67 5.10 -11.09 -11.43
N ALA A 68 5.53 -10.40 -12.49
CA ALA A 68 6.88 -9.84 -12.60
C ALA A 68 7.11 -8.74 -11.55
N LEU A 69 6.17 -7.80 -11.41
CA LEU A 69 6.22 -6.75 -10.39
C LEU A 69 6.12 -7.32 -8.97
N THR A 70 5.32 -8.37 -8.76
CA THR A 70 5.22 -9.06 -7.47
C THR A 70 6.56 -9.65 -7.04
N GLY A 71 7.31 -10.25 -7.96
CA GLY A 71 8.69 -10.70 -7.69
C GLY A 71 9.61 -9.54 -7.29
N ALA A 72 9.48 -8.39 -7.93
CA ALA A 72 10.31 -7.22 -7.67
C ALA A 72 10.05 -6.54 -6.31
N ILE A 73 8.94 -6.84 -5.62
CA ILE A 73 8.70 -6.41 -4.22
C ILE A 73 9.79 -6.95 -3.27
N HIS A 74 10.44 -8.05 -3.63
CA HIS A 74 11.46 -8.71 -2.82
C HIS A 74 12.89 -8.42 -3.29
N ASP A 75 13.10 -7.43 -4.16
CA ASP A 75 14.42 -7.03 -4.64
C ASP A 75 15.35 -6.57 -3.49
N GLY A 76 16.63 -6.78 -3.64
CA GLY A 76 17.64 -6.32 -2.67
C GLY A 76 17.70 -4.79 -2.54
N CYS A 77 17.41 -4.06 -3.62
CA CYS A 77 17.41 -2.59 -3.65
C CYS A 77 16.02 -2.05 -3.25
N ASP A 78 16.00 -1.20 -2.24
CA ASP A 78 14.77 -0.57 -1.73
C ASP A 78 14.06 0.30 -2.78
N GLN A 79 14.80 0.93 -3.66
CA GLN A 79 14.26 1.71 -4.76
C GLN A 79 13.45 0.83 -5.74
N VAL A 80 13.95 -0.38 -6.05
CA VAL A 80 13.27 -1.35 -6.90
C VAL A 80 11.99 -1.83 -6.21
N ARG A 81 12.08 -2.24 -4.93
CA ARG A 81 10.92 -2.66 -4.14
C ARG A 81 9.83 -1.61 -4.10
N ARG A 82 10.21 -0.35 -3.75
CA ARG A 82 9.26 0.77 -3.69
C ARG A 82 8.56 1.03 -5.03
N ARG A 83 9.33 1.00 -6.13
CA ARG A 83 8.77 1.20 -7.47
C ARG A 83 7.83 0.07 -7.87
N ALA A 84 8.15 -1.18 -7.51
CA ALA A 84 7.29 -2.34 -7.77
C ALA A 84 5.94 -2.21 -7.06
N VAL A 85 5.97 -1.85 -5.77
CA VAL A 85 4.76 -1.58 -4.99
C VAL A 85 3.91 -0.47 -5.61
N ARG A 86 4.54 0.62 -6.04
CA ARG A 86 3.86 1.74 -6.69
C ARG A 86 3.23 1.33 -8.02
N SER A 87 4.01 0.67 -8.90
CA SER A 87 3.52 0.23 -10.20
C SER A 87 2.33 -0.73 -10.08
N LEU A 88 2.33 -1.64 -9.09
CA LEU A 88 1.18 -2.46 -8.77
C LEU A 88 -0.04 -1.60 -8.38
N GLY A 89 0.16 -0.57 -7.56
CA GLY A 89 -0.90 0.34 -7.19
C GLY A 89 -1.47 1.15 -8.36
N ASP A 90 -0.64 1.47 -9.35
CA ASP A 90 -1.06 2.18 -10.55
C ASP A 90 -1.86 1.27 -11.51
N LEU A 91 -1.73 -0.06 -11.38
CA LEU A 91 -2.55 -1.06 -12.08
C LEU A 91 -3.95 -1.26 -11.44
N GLY A 92 -4.20 -0.71 -10.26
CA GLY A 92 -5.49 -0.81 -9.57
C GLY A 92 -5.91 -2.27 -9.32
N ASP A 93 -7.17 -2.58 -9.59
CA ASP A 93 -7.77 -3.91 -9.33
C ASP A 93 -7.05 -5.07 -10.03
N ALA A 94 -6.36 -4.80 -11.14
CA ALA A 94 -5.55 -5.82 -11.81
C ALA A 94 -4.39 -6.34 -10.92
N ALA A 95 -3.99 -5.57 -9.90
CA ALA A 95 -2.96 -5.96 -8.93
C ALA A 95 -3.48 -6.75 -7.72
N LEU A 96 -4.78 -7.04 -7.62
CA LEU A 96 -5.35 -7.83 -6.52
C LEU A 96 -4.64 -9.18 -6.30
N PRO A 97 -4.17 -9.91 -7.33
CA PRO A 97 -3.39 -11.12 -7.12
C PRO A 97 -2.08 -10.89 -6.33
N ALA A 98 -1.55 -9.67 -6.32
CA ALA A 98 -0.35 -9.31 -5.56
C ALA A 98 -0.64 -8.88 -4.10
N LEU A 99 -1.92 -8.83 -3.68
CA LEU A 99 -2.32 -8.36 -2.35
C LEU A 99 -1.53 -8.99 -1.18
N PRO A 100 -1.28 -10.32 -1.12
CA PRO A 100 -0.49 -10.91 -0.05
C PRO A 100 0.94 -10.34 0.03
N HIS A 101 1.53 -10.02 -1.12
CA HIS A 101 2.88 -9.43 -1.20
C HIS A 101 2.88 -7.94 -0.85
N LEU A 102 1.83 -7.20 -1.21
CA LEU A 102 1.62 -5.81 -0.78
C LEU A 102 1.46 -5.73 0.75
N ILE A 103 0.74 -6.69 1.35
CA ILE A 103 0.64 -6.82 2.81
C ILE A 103 2.02 -7.11 3.42
N SER A 104 2.82 -7.98 2.82
CA SER A 104 4.17 -8.25 3.32
C SER A 104 5.07 -7.00 3.30
N ALA A 105 4.90 -6.12 2.31
CA ALA A 105 5.64 -4.87 2.19
C ALA A 105 5.30 -3.83 3.29
N LEU A 106 4.22 -4.01 4.05
CA LEU A 106 3.94 -3.22 5.27
C LEU A 106 4.98 -3.45 6.38
N ARG A 107 5.77 -4.51 6.28
CA ARG A 107 6.85 -4.86 7.21
C ARG A 107 8.24 -4.64 6.62
N ASP A 108 8.34 -3.91 5.51
CA ASP A 108 9.65 -3.61 4.90
C ASP A 108 10.54 -2.83 5.90
N PRO A 109 11.83 -3.16 6.01
CA PRO A 109 12.74 -2.43 6.89
C PRO A 109 12.87 -0.95 6.52
N VAL A 110 12.58 -0.59 5.27
CA VAL A 110 12.70 0.78 4.79
C VAL A 110 11.35 1.48 4.81
N THR A 111 11.24 2.53 5.60
CA THR A 111 9.98 3.29 5.80
C THR A 111 9.33 3.75 4.51
N CYS A 112 10.10 4.18 3.51
CA CYS A 112 9.51 4.64 2.25
C CYS A 112 8.81 3.51 1.47
N VAL A 113 9.22 2.24 1.64
CA VAL A 113 8.53 1.08 1.05
C VAL A 113 7.24 0.80 1.81
N ARG A 114 7.26 0.83 3.15
CA ARG A 114 6.04 0.69 3.98
C ARG A 114 4.98 1.74 3.64
N LEU A 115 5.42 3.01 3.49
CA LEU A 115 4.52 4.11 3.12
C LEU A 115 3.91 3.92 1.72
N GLU A 116 4.68 3.44 0.75
CA GLU A 116 4.16 3.16 -0.59
C GLU A 116 3.19 1.98 -0.57
N ALA A 117 3.48 0.93 0.23
CA ALA A 117 2.56 -0.22 0.41
C ALA A 117 1.21 0.23 0.98
N MET A 118 1.21 1.05 2.03
CA MET A 118 -0.02 1.63 2.58
C MET A 118 -0.77 2.48 1.56
N ALA A 119 -0.06 3.33 0.80
CA ALA A 119 -0.68 4.14 -0.24
C ALA A 119 -1.33 3.28 -1.33
N THR A 120 -0.67 2.19 -1.73
CA THR A 120 -1.17 1.23 -2.70
C THR A 120 -2.41 0.50 -2.19
N LEU A 121 -2.37 -0.03 -0.96
CA LEU A 121 -3.52 -0.65 -0.32
C LEU A 121 -4.71 0.30 -0.18
N GLY A 122 -4.45 1.58 0.12
CA GLY A 122 -5.48 2.61 0.16
C GLY A 122 -6.07 2.97 -1.22
N ARG A 123 -5.38 2.67 -2.33
CA ARG A 123 -5.95 2.78 -3.68
C ARG A 123 -6.84 1.59 -4.03
N LEU A 124 -6.52 0.40 -3.54
CA LEU A 124 -7.36 -0.78 -3.65
C LEU A 124 -8.64 -0.67 -2.81
N GLY A 125 -8.67 0.22 -1.82
CA GLY A 125 -9.86 0.48 -1.01
C GLY A 125 -10.37 -0.77 -0.28
N PRO A 126 -11.69 -1.08 -0.35
CA PRO A 126 -12.29 -2.21 0.36
C PRO A 126 -11.66 -3.57 0.02
N ASP A 127 -11.17 -3.76 -1.20
CA ASP A 127 -10.51 -5.01 -1.61
C ASP A 127 -9.22 -5.30 -0.83
N ALA A 128 -8.68 -4.28 -0.12
CA ALA A 128 -7.54 -4.42 0.79
C ALA A 128 -7.95 -4.84 2.22
N GLU A 129 -9.19 -5.26 2.47
CA GLU A 129 -9.66 -5.76 3.79
C GLU A 129 -8.66 -6.69 4.48
N PRO A 130 -8.04 -7.70 3.81
CA PRO A 130 -7.05 -8.58 4.45
C PRO A 130 -5.83 -7.88 5.03
N ALA A 131 -5.58 -6.62 4.66
CA ALA A 131 -4.48 -5.81 5.20
C ALA A 131 -4.80 -5.13 6.54
N ILE A 132 -6.08 -5.08 6.94
CA ILE A 132 -6.55 -4.31 8.11
C ILE A 132 -5.77 -4.65 9.39
N PRO A 133 -5.56 -5.92 9.80
CA PRO A 133 -4.85 -6.22 11.04
C PRO A 133 -3.43 -5.65 11.07
N TYR A 134 -2.76 -5.65 9.91
CA TYR A 134 -1.40 -5.12 9.78
C TYR A 134 -1.38 -3.59 9.80
N LEU A 135 -2.40 -2.94 9.24
CA LEU A 135 -2.54 -1.49 9.24
C LEU A 135 -2.90 -0.96 10.63
N VAL A 136 -3.74 -1.69 11.38
CA VAL A 136 -4.06 -1.37 12.78
C VAL A 136 -2.80 -1.42 13.64
N ALA A 137 -1.97 -2.45 13.50
CA ALA A 137 -0.69 -2.51 14.21
C ALA A 137 0.23 -1.31 13.90
N LEU A 138 0.17 -0.74 12.71
CA LEU A 138 0.96 0.45 12.32
C LEU A 138 0.41 1.77 12.90
N LEU A 139 -0.73 1.77 13.57
CA LEU A 139 -1.24 2.95 14.28
C LEU A 139 -0.37 3.33 15.49
N SER A 140 0.43 2.41 16.01
CA SER A 140 1.41 2.64 17.09
C SER A 140 2.87 2.62 16.61
N ASP A 141 3.13 2.71 15.29
CA ASP A 141 4.50 2.80 14.76
C ASP A 141 5.26 3.99 15.40
N GLU A 142 6.56 3.84 15.61
CA GLU A 142 7.40 4.90 16.18
C GLU A 142 7.40 6.19 15.36
N GLU A 143 7.27 6.06 14.02
CA GLU A 143 7.24 7.18 13.11
C GLU A 143 5.83 7.78 12.97
N THR A 144 5.64 9.04 13.32
CA THR A 144 4.36 9.76 13.17
C THR A 144 3.80 9.71 11.76
N ARG A 145 4.67 9.74 10.74
CA ARG A 145 4.25 9.67 9.36
C ARG A 145 3.61 8.32 9.02
N VAL A 146 4.18 7.23 9.52
CA VAL A 146 3.64 5.86 9.34
C VAL A 146 2.26 5.77 9.98
N ARG A 147 2.12 6.19 11.26
CA ARG A 147 0.83 6.22 11.97
C ARG A 147 -0.24 6.99 11.20
N THR A 148 0.12 8.18 10.67
CA THR A 148 -0.82 9.03 9.92
C THR A 148 -1.27 8.39 8.61
N VAL A 149 -0.35 7.78 7.87
CA VAL A 149 -0.68 7.11 6.60
C VAL A 149 -1.48 5.84 6.86
N ALA A 150 -1.17 5.06 7.90
CA ALA A 150 -1.96 3.90 8.31
C ALA A 150 -3.42 4.27 8.61
N ALA A 151 -3.63 5.31 9.42
CA ALA A 151 -4.96 5.83 9.72
C ALA A 151 -5.73 6.29 8.46
N SER A 152 -5.04 6.98 7.54
CA SER A 152 -5.64 7.40 6.26
C SER A 152 -5.98 6.21 5.37
N THR A 153 -5.16 5.16 5.38
CA THR A 153 -5.40 3.94 4.61
C THR A 153 -6.60 3.18 5.14
N LEU A 154 -6.70 2.99 6.46
CA LEU A 154 -7.86 2.36 7.10
C LEU A 154 -9.17 3.09 6.77
N LYS A 155 -9.16 4.43 6.77
CA LYS A 155 -10.34 5.22 6.36
C LYS A 155 -10.74 4.99 4.91
N LYS A 156 -9.79 4.72 4.00
CA LYS A 156 -10.08 4.43 2.59
C LYS A 156 -10.60 3.00 2.39
N ILE A 157 -10.16 2.04 3.21
CA ILE A 157 -10.70 0.69 3.21
C ILE A 157 -12.16 0.72 3.67
N GLY A 158 -12.46 1.52 4.71
CA GLY A 158 -13.85 1.79 5.09
C GLY A 158 -14.29 1.08 6.37
N ALA A 159 -15.59 0.76 6.44
CA ALA A 159 -16.23 0.25 7.64
C ALA A 159 -15.74 -1.15 8.07
N GLU A 160 -15.14 -1.89 7.17
CA GLU A 160 -14.59 -3.24 7.41
C GLU A 160 -13.51 -3.23 8.50
N CYS A 161 -12.89 -2.08 8.76
CA CYS A 161 -11.89 -1.94 9.83
C CYS A 161 -12.49 -1.74 11.22
N ILE A 162 -13.80 -1.46 11.36
CA ILE A 162 -14.43 -1.15 12.66
C ILE A 162 -14.21 -2.27 13.68
N PRO A 163 -14.46 -3.56 13.41
CA PRO A 163 -14.23 -4.61 14.40
C PRO A 163 -12.78 -4.67 14.92
N TYR A 164 -11.82 -4.48 14.03
CA TYR A 164 -10.39 -4.48 14.39
C TYR A 164 -9.99 -3.24 15.20
N LEU A 165 -10.63 -2.10 14.97
CA LEU A 165 -10.43 -0.90 15.77
C LEU A 165 -11.03 -1.05 17.15
N VAL A 166 -12.19 -1.72 17.28
CA VAL A 166 -12.79 -2.07 18.58
C VAL A 166 -11.84 -2.97 19.37
N GLU A 167 -11.27 -4.02 18.75
CA GLU A 167 -10.22 -4.84 19.39
C GLU A 167 -9.02 -3.96 19.81
N GLY A 168 -8.60 -3.02 18.96
CA GLY A 168 -7.51 -2.10 19.24
C GLY A 168 -7.75 -1.17 20.44
N MET A 169 -9.02 -0.95 20.84
CA MET A 169 -9.34 -0.18 22.05
C MET A 169 -8.92 -0.90 23.34
N ALA A 170 -8.66 -2.22 23.30
CA ALA A 170 -8.17 -3.01 24.44
C ALA A 170 -6.66 -3.23 24.42
N ASP A 171 -5.91 -2.63 23.48
CA ASP A 171 -4.47 -2.81 23.36
C ASP A 171 -3.72 -2.18 24.55
N PRO A 172 -2.62 -2.79 25.04
CA PRO A 172 -1.80 -2.19 26.09
C PRO A 172 -1.18 -0.84 25.71
N ASP A 173 -0.93 -0.58 24.43
CA ASP A 173 -0.37 0.67 23.94
C ASP A 173 -1.42 1.77 23.86
N ALA A 174 -1.24 2.83 24.67
CA ALA A 174 -2.15 3.97 24.69
C ALA A 174 -2.24 4.71 23.34
N ILE A 175 -1.15 4.76 22.57
CA ILE A 175 -1.14 5.38 21.24
C ILE A 175 -2.09 4.64 20.31
N LEU A 176 -2.09 3.30 20.35
CA LEU A 176 -3.01 2.51 19.52
C LEU A 176 -4.45 2.75 19.96
N ARG A 177 -4.76 2.69 21.26
CA ARG A 177 -6.11 2.95 21.78
C ARG A 177 -6.63 4.35 21.40
N GLU A 178 -5.81 5.41 21.58
CA GLU A 178 -6.12 6.77 21.15
C GLU A 178 -6.49 6.84 19.67
N ARG A 179 -5.65 6.25 18.83
CA ARG A 179 -5.82 6.27 17.38
C ARG A 179 -7.02 5.45 16.91
N ALA A 180 -7.28 4.32 17.55
CA ALA A 180 -8.46 3.50 17.30
C ALA A 180 -9.74 4.28 17.64
N ALA A 181 -9.80 4.94 18.81
CA ALA A 181 -10.91 5.78 19.20
C ALA A 181 -11.18 6.89 18.17
N LEU A 182 -10.15 7.65 17.77
CA LEU A 182 -10.30 8.72 16.78
C LEU A 182 -10.80 8.19 15.44
N LEU A 183 -10.33 7.01 15.01
CA LEU A 183 -10.77 6.41 13.74
C LEU A 183 -12.22 5.94 13.80
N LEU A 184 -12.67 5.34 14.91
CA LEU A 184 -14.07 4.97 15.12
C LEU A 184 -15.00 6.19 14.99
N GLY A 185 -14.63 7.33 15.57
CA GLY A 185 -15.35 8.58 15.41
C GLY A 185 -15.40 9.07 13.95
N HIS A 186 -14.25 9.09 13.28
CA HIS A 186 -14.19 9.53 11.88
C HIS A 186 -14.95 8.62 10.90
N LEU A 187 -15.06 7.33 11.21
CA LEU A 187 -15.84 6.37 10.43
C LEU A 187 -17.33 6.38 10.80
N ARG A 188 -17.70 7.20 11.79
CA ARG A 188 -19.08 7.23 12.34
C ARG A 188 -19.56 5.84 12.71
N ALA A 189 -18.73 5.11 13.48
CA ALA A 189 -19.00 3.75 13.89
C ALA A 189 -20.15 3.70 14.92
N THR A 190 -21.36 3.43 14.44
CA THR A 190 -22.58 3.40 15.27
C THR A 190 -22.96 2.00 15.74
N SER A 191 -22.10 0.99 15.53
CA SER A 191 -22.34 -0.35 16.06
C SER A 191 -22.31 -0.35 17.59
N ASP A 192 -23.12 -1.17 18.22
CA ASP A 192 -23.20 -1.25 19.68
C ASP A 192 -21.82 -1.49 20.31
N ASP A 193 -21.04 -2.42 19.73
CA ASP A 193 -19.68 -2.74 20.22
C ASP A 193 -18.73 -1.53 20.13
N ALA A 194 -18.82 -0.73 19.06
CA ALA A 194 -17.96 0.45 18.91
C ALA A 194 -18.33 1.56 19.91
N VAL A 195 -19.64 1.78 20.11
CA VAL A 195 -20.13 2.77 21.07
C VAL A 195 -19.80 2.34 22.50
N GLU A 196 -19.97 1.04 22.84
CA GLU A 196 -19.63 0.50 24.15
C GLU A 196 -18.12 0.66 24.43
N ALA A 197 -17.25 0.29 23.48
CA ALA A 197 -15.80 0.45 23.62
C ALA A 197 -15.40 1.93 23.82
N LEU A 198 -16.04 2.88 23.12
CA LEU A 198 -15.79 4.30 23.28
C LEU A 198 -16.28 4.83 24.64
N LEU A 199 -17.43 4.33 25.14
CA LEU A 199 -17.94 4.70 26.47
C LEU A 199 -17.03 4.18 27.58
N GLU A 200 -16.51 2.95 27.47
CA GLU A 200 -15.51 2.42 28.40
C GLU A 200 -14.22 3.25 28.41
N ALA A 201 -13.77 3.66 27.22
CA ALA A 201 -12.56 4.47 27.06
C ALA A 201 -12.66 5.89 27.67
N LEU A 202 -13.86 6.37 28.00
CA LEU A 202 -14.01 7.61 28.80
C LEU A 202 -13.39 7.50 30.19
N SER A 203 -13.19 6.29 30.70
CA SER A 203 -12.55 5.98 31.98
C SER A 203 -11.13 5.42 31.83
N ASP A 204 -10.52 5.48 30.65
CA ASP A 204 -9.15 5.02 30.40
C ASP A 204 -8.17 5.74 31.34
N TYR A 205 -7.10 5.04 31.73
CA TYR A 205 -6.06 5.62 32.57
C TYR A 205 -5.23 6.69 31.84
N ASP A 206 -5.17 6.65 30.52
CA ASP A 206 -4.48 7.63 29.68
C ASP A 206 -5.40 8.81 29.32
N GLU A 207 -4.89 10.04 29.44
CA GLU A 207 -5.66 11.26 29.20
C GLU A 207 -6.00 11.47 27.72
N ASP A 208 -5.07 11.14 26.83
CA ASP A 208 -5.25 11.31 25.39
C ASP A 208 -6.29 10.32 24.85
N VAL A 209 -6.33 9.10 25.41
CA VAL A 209 -7.36 8.10 25.08
C VAL A 209 -8.75 8.60 25.52
N ARG A 210 -8.87 9.14 26.75
CA ARG A 210 -10.15 9.72 27.22
C ARG A 210 -10.61 10.89 26.35
N ALA A 211 -9.68 11.75 25.91
CA ALA A 211 -9.98 12.88 25.02
C ALA A 211 -10.41 12.41 23.63
N ALA A 212 -9.73 11.41 23.09
CA ALA A 212 -10.06 10.80 21.80
C ALA A 212 -11.45 10.15 21.81
N ALA A 213 -11.78 9.42 22.87
CA ALA A 213 -13.10 8.79 23.03
C ALA A 213 -14.25 9.82 23.09
N ARG A 214 -14.09 10.91 23.85
CA ARG A 214 -15.07 12.00 23.88
C ARG A 214 -15.30 12.59 22.50
N ARG A 215 -14.22 12.92 21.79
CA ARG A 215 -14.30 13.48 20.45
C ARG A 215 -14.94 12.51 19.45
N ALA A 216 -14.64 11.21 19.59
CA ALA A 216 -15.23 10.19 18.71
C ALA A 216 -16.75 10.10 18.91
N LEU A 217 -17.23 10.10 20.15
CA LEU A 217 -18.67 10.08 20.47
C LEU A 217 -19.37 11.34 19.94
N GLU A 218 -18.78 12.53 20.08
CA GLU A 218 -19.30 13.76 19.48
C GLU A 218 -19.47 13.65 17.96
N LEU A 219 -18.47 13.08 17.24
CA LEU A 219 -18.53 12.91 15.79
C LEU A 219 -19.57 11.87 15.33
N ILE A 220 -19.93 10.92 16.19
CA ILE A 220 -20.94 9.91 15.90
C ILE A 220 -22.35 10.49 16.05
N GLU A 221 -22.54 11.44 16.98
CA GLU A 221 -23.84 12.08 17.25
C GLU A 221 -24.19 13.17 16.21
N GLU A 222 -23.19 13.78 15.53
CA GLU A 222 -23.38 14.78 14.46
C GLU A 222 -23.91 14.18 13.15
#